data_5a7f89b18f2e9d9cbfd294407643b2e7
#
_entry.id   5a7f89b18f2e9d9cbfd294407643b2e7
#
_cell.length_a   1.000
_cell.length_b   1.000
_cell.length_c   1.000
_cell.angle_alpha   90.00
_cell.angle_beta   90.00
_cell.angle_gamma   90.00
#
_symmetry.space_group_name_H-M   'P 1'
#
loop_
_entity.id
_entity.type
_entity.pdbx_description
1 polymer ?
#
loop_
_entity_poly.entity_id
_entity_poly.type
_entity_poly.pdbx_seq_one_letter_code
_entity_poly.pdbx_strand_id
1 'polypeptide(L)'
;MFQVGAHFGQNRSRRHPSAKPYIFGIKNNIEIFDLEKTESALEKAKKFVASVATAGRQALFVAGKSEAIAVVKAAASKANQPMVAGRWVGGTLTNFAHIRKRVEKYQNRLKEKEKGELAKYT
;
A
#
# COMPACT_ATOMS: atom_id res chain seq x y z
N MET A 1 -13.47 -13.39 9.49
CA MET A 1 -12.82 -13.60 8.19
C MET A 1 -13.65 -14.46 7.24
N PHE A 2 -14.12 -15.61 7.65
CA PHE A 2 -14.90 -16.52 6.78
C PHE A 2 -16.17 -15.85 6.19
N GLN A 3 -16.96 -15.19 7.00
CA GLN A 3 -18.22 -14.52 6.60
C GLN A 3 -18.03 -13.43 5.53
N VAL A 4 -16.88 -12.76 5.51
CA VAL A 4 -16.55 -11.73 4.52
C VAL A 4 -15.80 -12.27 3.31
N GLY A 5 -15.69 -13.59 3.17
CA GLY A 5 -15.06 -14.24 2.03
C GLY A 5 -13.54 -14.15 1.96
N ALA A 6 -12.86 -13.83 3.08
CA ALA A 6 -11.39 -13.69 3.11
C ALA A 6 -10.64 -15.01 2.82
N HIS A 7 -11.33 -16.14 2.80
CA HIS A 7 -10.77 -17.44 2.46
C HIS A 7 -10.68 -17.70 0.95
N PHE A 8 -11.34 -16.92 0.11
CA PHE A 8 -11.26 -17.10 -1.32
C PHE A 8 -9.94 -16.58 -1.89
N GLY A 9 -9.21 -17.46 -2.56
CA GLY A 9 -7.98 -17.16 -3.28
C GLY A 9 -8.25 -16.95 -4.79
N GLN A 10 -7.22 -17.19 -5.57
CA GLN A 10 -7.27 -17.11 -7.02
C GLN A 10 -7.37 -18.51 -7.66
N ASN A 11 -7.58 -18.54 -8.97
CA ASN A 11 -7.44 -19.77 -9.73
C ASN A 11 -6.00 -20.26 -9.66
N ARG A 12 -5.81 -21.58 -9.55
CA ARG A 12 -4.49 -22.23 -9.47
C ARG A 12 -3.50 -21.77 -10.53
N SER A 13 -3.96 -21.48 -11.75
CA SER A 13 -3.11 -21.02 -12.85
C SER A 13 -2.53 -19.63 -12.63
N ARG A 14 -3.12 -18.81 -11.77
CA ARG A 14 -2.67 -17.43 -11.46
C ARG A 14 -1.92 -17.32 -10.14
N ARG A 15 -1.76 -18.42 -9.43
CA ARG A 15 -1.09 -18.42 -8.14
C ARG A 15 0.43 -18.26 -8.28
N HIS A 16 1.01 -17.37 -7.47
CA HIS A 16 2.45 -17.36 -7.27
C HIS A 16 2.88 -18.58 -6.44
N PRO A 17 3.99 -19.28 -6.77
CA PRO A 17 4.45 -20.49 -6.05
C PRO A 17 4.59 -20.31 -4.55
N SER A 18 5.00 -19.15 -4.07
CA SER A 18 5.17 -18.82 -2.65
C SER A 18 3.88 -18.87 -1.83
N ALA A 19 2.71 -18.81 -2.46
CA ALA A 19 1.42 -18.88 -1.76
C ALA A 19 1.01 -20.32 -1.42
N LYS A 20 1.67 -21.35 -2.01
CA LYS A 20 1.33 -22.77 -1.82
C LYS A 20 1.21 -23.19 -0.34
N PRO A 21 2.10 -22.80 0.59
CA PRO A 21 2.00 -23.20 1.99
C PRO A 21 0.77 -22.70 2.73
N TYR A 22 0.11 -21.66 2.20
CA TYR A 22 -1.05 -20.98 2.80
C TYR A 22 -2.38 -21.44 2.23
N ILE A 23 -2.37 -22.39 1.28
CA ILE A 23 -3.58 -22.93 0.66
C ILE A 23 -4.06 -24.14 1.47
N PHE A 24 -5.32 -24.10 1.89
CA PHE A 24 -6.01 -25.20 2.55
C PHE A 24 -6.48 -26.26 1.55
N GLY A 25 -7.05 -25.82 0.41
CA GLY A 25 -7.61 -26.72 -0.59
C GLY A 25 -8.06 -25.98 -1.84
N ILE A 26 -8.73 -26.70 -2.76
CA ILE A 26 -9.26 -26.17 -4.00
C ILE A 26 -10.74 -26.54 -4.09
N LYS A 27 -11.61 -25.58 -4.39
CA LYS A 27 -13.03 -25.77 -4.66
C LYS A 27 -13.40 -25.03 -5.93
N ASN A 28 -14.00 -25.72 -6.90
CA ASN A 28 -14.41 -25.13 -8.18
C ASN A 28 -13.28 -24.35 -8.89
N ASN A 29 -12.08 -24.92 -8.98
CA ASN A 29 -10.87 -24.30 -9.52
C ASN A 29 -10.38 -23.04 -8.78
N ILE A 30 -11.01 -22.66 -7.68
CA ILE A 30 -10.59 -21.56 -6.82
C ILE A 30 -9.87 -22.13 -5.61
N GLU A 31 -8.69 -21.61 -5.32
CA GLU A 31 -7.92 -21.98 -4.13
C GLU A 31 -8.54 -21.35 -2.88
N ILE A 32 -8.55 -22.10 -1.79
CA ILE A 32 -9.06 -21.65 -0.50
C ILE A 32 -7.88 -21.46 0.44
N PHE A 33 -7.75 -20.27 1.01
CA PHE A 33 -6.72 -19.97 1.99
C PHE A 33 -7.02 -20.61 3.34
N ASP A 34 -5.94 -21.05 3.99
CA ASP A 34 -5.96 -21.50 5.38
C ASP A 34 -6.10 -20.28 6.30
N LEU A 35 -7.28 -20.12 6.91
CA LEU A 35 -7.56 -18.97 7.77
C LEU A 35 -6.81 -19.01 9.09
N GLU A 36 -6.46 -20.17 9.61
CA GLU A 36 -5.66 -20.28 10.85
C GLU A 36 -4.25 -19.74 10.63
N LYS A 37 -3.64 -20.07 9.50
CA LYS A 37 -2.35 -19.51 9.10
C LYS A 37 -2.45 -18.00 8.83
N THR A 38 -3.56 -17.56 8.24
CA THR A 38 -3.82 -16.14 7.98
C THR A 38 -3.93 -15.37 9.29
N GLU A 39 -4.64 -15.90 10.29
CA GLU A 39 -4.76 -15.30 11.61
C GLU A 39 -3.42 -15.21 12.33
N SER A 40 -2.66 -16.30 12.33
CA SER A 40 -1.30 -16.33 12.89
C SER A 40 -0.38 -15.29 12.25
N ALA A 41 -0.43 -15.17 10.91
CA ALA A 41 0.36 -14.18 10.18
C ALA A 41 -0.09 -12.74 10.51
N LEU A 42 -1.39 -12.49 10.64
CA LEU A 42 -1.95 -11.20 11.02
C LEU A 42 -1.49 -10.79 12.43
N GLU A 43 -1.52 -11.70 13.40
CA GLU A 43 -1.04 -11.40 14.75
C GLU A 43 0.46 -11.06 14.79
N LYS A 44 1.28 -11.76 14.01
CA LYS A 44 2.69 -11.42 13.84
C LYS A 44 2.87 -10.02 13.23
N ALA A 45 2.09 -9.69 12.20
CA ALA A 45 2.12 -8.38 11.56
C ALA A 45 1.71 -7.26 12.52
N LYS A 46 0.65 -7.46 13.32
CA LYS A 46 0.22 -6.51 14.36
C LYS A 46 1.33 -6.24 15.38
N LYS A 47 1.97 -7.29 15.89
CA LYS A 47 3.10 -7.17 16.84
C LYS A 47 4.26 -6.39 16.24
N PHE A 48 4.58 -6.67 14.96
CA PHE A 48 5.63 -5.95 14.26
C PHE A 48 5.30 -4.46 14.08
N VAL A 49 4.10 -4.13 13.63
CA VAL A 49 3.68 -2.72 13.47
C VAL A 49 3.67 -1.99 14.83
N ALA A 50 3.22 -2.66 15.89
CA ALA A 50 3.28 -2.11 17.24
C ALA A 50 4.73 -1.80 17.68
N SER A 51 5.69 -2.69 17.39
CA SER A 51 7.11 -2.45 17.69
C SER A 51 7.69 -1.28 16.90
N VAL A 52 7.28 -1.10 15.64
CA VAL A 52 7.68 0.04 14.80
C VAL A 52 7.16 1.35 15.40
N ALA A 53 5.89 1.37 15.84
CA ALA A 53 5.26 2.53 16.47
C ALA A 53 5.93 2.87 17.82
N THR A 54 6.20 1.87 18.66
CA THR A 54 6.90 2.05 19.95
C THR A 54 8.32 2.61 19.77
N ALA A 55 8.99 2.23 18.67
CA ALA A 55 10.31 2.78 18.33
C ALA A 55 10.25 4.21 17.74
N GLY A 56 9.10 4.85 17.70
CA GLY A 56 8.91 6.20 17.14
C GLY A 56 9.12 6.30 15.63
N ARG A 57 9.09 5.18 14.90
CA ARG A 57 9.29 5.15 13.47
C ARG A 57 7.96 5.40 12.72
N GLN A 58 8.08 5.96 11.54
CA GLN A 58 6.92 6.18 10.67
C GLN A 58 6.60 4.96 9.83
N ALA A 59 5.30 4.72 9.59
CA ALA A 59 4.80 3.69 8.69
C ALA A 59 4.15 4.35 7.48
N LEU A 60 4.61 4.02 6.27
CA LEU A 60 3.99 4.48 5.04
C LEU A 60 2.86 3.52 4.65
N PHE A 61 1.63 4.01 4.65
CA PHE A 61 0.47 3.26 4.18
C PHE A 61 0.35 3.35 2.66
N VAL A 62 0.23 2.21 1.98
CA VAL A 62 0.14 2.16 0.51
C VAL A 62 -1.10 1.39 0.08
N ALA A 63 -1.93 2.00 -0.77
CA ALA A 63 -3.11 1.39 -1.36
C ALA A 63 -3.16 1.64 -2.87
N GLY A 64 -2.77 0.62 -3.66
CA GLY A 64 -2.83 0.68 -5.12
C GLY A 64 -4.15 0.17 -5.73
N LYS A 65 -4.98 -0.56 -4.96
CA LYS A 65 -6.29 -1.06 -5.41
C LYS A 65 -7.41 -0.10 -5.02
N SER A 66 -8.35 0.13 -5.93
CA SER A 66 -9.51 1.03 -5.73
C SER A 66 -10.29 0.69 -4.47
N GLU A 67 -10.52 -0.60 -4.21
CA GLU A 67 -11.28 -1.10 -3.06
C GLU A 67 -10.61 -0.79 -1.72
N ALA A 68 -9.29 -0.70 -1.70
CA ALA A 68 -8.50 -0.44 -0.50
C ALA A 68 -8.29 1.05 -0.21
N ILE A 69 -8.46 1.94 -1.20
CA ILE A 69 -8.12 3.37 -1.09
C ILE A 69 -8.86 4.03 0.08
N ALA A 70 -10.17 3.87 0.15
CA ALA A 70 -10.98 4.52 1.18
C ALA A 70 -10.60 4.05 2.60
N VAL A 71 -10.44 2.74 2.76
CA VAL A 71 -10.08 2.12 4.05
C VAL A 71 -8.68 2.56 4.50
N VAL A 72 -7.71 2.54 3.58
CA VAL A 72 -6.33 2.92 3.89
C VAL A 72 -6.21 4.41 4.18
N LYS A 73 -6.94 5.28 3.45
CA LYS A 73 -7.01 6.71 3.77
C LYS A 73 -7.53 6.95 5.19
N ALA A 74 -8.64 6.34 5.54
CA ALA A 74 -9.23 6.47 6.87
C ALA A 74 -8.28 5.98 7.97
N ALA A 75 -7.65 4.82 7.77
CA ALA A 75 -6.71 4.25 8.73
C ALA A 75 -5.45 5.10 8.92
N ALA A 76 -4.83 5.56 7.82
CA ALA A 76 -3.64 6.39 7.85
C ALA A 76 -3.90 7.75 8.50
N SER A 77 -5.04 8.41 8.16
CA SER A 77 -5.44 9.68 8.80
C SER A 77 -5.68 9.51 10.29
N LYS A 78 -6.36 8.43 10.69
CA LYS A 78 -6.61 8.13 12.11
C LYS A 78 -5.32 7.87 12.90
N ALA A 79 -4.33 7.25 12.24
CA ALA A 79 -3.02 6.98 12.82
C ALA A 79 -2.03 8.15 12.68
N ASN A 80 -2.41 9.24 12.01
CA ASN A 80 -1.54 10.38 11.67
C ASN A 80 -0.23 9.93 10.99
N GLN A 81 -0.36 9.01 10.01
CA GLN A 81 0.77 8.44 9.30
C GLN A 81 0.73 8.81 7.81
N PRO A 82 1.89 8.91 7.14
CA PRO A 82 1.95 9.18 5.70
C PRO A 82 1.29 8.07 4.89
N MET A 83 0.67 8.46 3.76
CA MET A 83 -0.03 7.51 2.88
C MET A 83 0.19 7.81 1.40
N VAL A 84 0.20 6.75 0.61
CA VAL A 84 0.06 6.78 -0.85
C VAL A 84 -1.19 5.99 -1.21
N ALA A 85 -2.30 6.69 -1.48
CA ALA A 85 -3.57 6.08 -1.85
C ALA A 85 -3.89 6.42 -3.31
N GLY A 86 -3.77 5.44 -4.18
CA GLY A 86 -3.90 5.56 -5.62
C GLY A 86 -2.76 4.87 -6.36
N ARG A 87 -2.35 5.42 -7.51
CA ARG A 87 -1.30 4.82 -8.33
C ARG A 87 0.07 4.94 -7.65
N TRP A 88 0.71 3.81 -7.44
CA TRP A 88 2.11 3.77 -7.04
C TRP A 88 3.02 4.16 -8.22
N VAL A 89 3.87 5.14 -8.01
CA VAL A 89 4.83 5.57 -9.04
C VAL A 89 6.04 4.63 -9.00
N GLY A 90 6.33 4.00 -10.15
CA GLY A 90 7.52 3.17 -10.28
C GLY A 90 8.79 3.95 -9.97
N GLY A 91 9.74 3.33 -9.29
CA GLY A 91 10.98 3.98 -8.87
C GLY A 91 10.90 4.79 -7.58
N THR A 92 9.75 4.85 -6.90
CA THR A 92 9.61 5.60 -5.63
C THR A 92 10.60 5.14 -4.56
N LEU A 93 10.94 3.86 -4.51
CA LEU A 93 11.98 3.34 -3.59
C LEU A 93 13.35 3.26 -4.25
N THR A 94 13.42 2.81 -5.50
CA THR A 94 14.68 2.52 -6.19
C THR A 94 15.33 3.75 -6.85
N ASN A 95 14.53 4.78 -7.18
CA ASN A 95 14.97 5.99 -7.86
C ASN A 95 14.42 7.27 -7.19
N PHE A 96 14.35 7.25 -5.87
CA PHE A 96 13.74 8.33 -5.08
C PHE A 96 14.39 9.69 -5.31
N ALA A 97 15.71 9.74 -5.50
CA ALA A 97 16.43 10.99 -5.75
C ALA A 97 15.91 11.76 -6.98
N HIS A 98 15.58 11.04 -8.07
CA HIS A 98 14.99 11.66 -9.25
C HIS A 98 13.55 12.12 -9.03
N ILE A 99 12.76 11.33 -8.31
CA ILE A 99 11.38 11.70 -7.97
C ILE A 99 11.39 12.95 -7.11
N ARG A 100 12.25 13.03 -6.09
CA ARG A 100 12.40 14.18 -5.22
C ARG A 100 12.75 15.45 -6.01
N LYS A 101 13.71 15.38 -6.93
CA LYS A 101 14.06 16.53 -7.78
C LYS A 101 12.86 17.01 -8.61
N ARG A 102 12.00 16.12 -9.09
CA ARG A 102 10.77 16.49 -9.81
C ARG A 102 9.75 17.19 -8.90
N VAL A 103 9.60 16.71 -7.66
CA VAL A 103 8.73 17.34 -6.66
C VAL A 103 9.25 18.74 -6.31
N GLU A 104 10.54 18.89 -6.07
CA GLU A 104 11.19 20.17 -5.80
C GLU A 104 10.99 21.15 -6.96
N LYS A 105 11.18 20.68 -8.21
CA LYS A 105 10.92 21.50 -9.41
C LYS A 105 9.45 21.93 -9.50
N TYR A 106 8.52 21.04 -9.20
CA TYR A 106 7.08 21.36 -9.18
C TYR A 106 6.76 22.43 -8.13
N GLN A 107 7.28 22.27 -6.91
CA GLN A 107 7.09 23.25 -5.84
C GLN A 107 7.67 24.63 -6.20
N ASN A 108 8.85 24.67 -6.83
CA ASN A 108 9.46 25.92 -7.28
C ASN A 108 8.61 26.58 -8.37
N ARG A 109 8.09 25.81 -9.33
CA ARG A 109 7.19 26.35 -10.37
C ARG A 109 5.87 26.87 -9.79
N LEU A 110 5.33 26.27 -8.75
CA LEU A 110 4.15 26.82 -8.07
C LEU A 110 4.46 28.19 -7.45
N LYS A 111 5.60 28.32 -6.76
CA LYS A 111 6.02 29.60 -6.18
C LYS A 111 6.27 30.68 -7.25
N GLU A 112 6.89 30.32 -8.38
CA GLU A 112 7.10 31.21 -9.52
C GLU A 112 5.75 31.67 -10.12
N LYS A 113 4.76 30.76 -10.18
CA LYS A 113 3.41 31.09 -10.63
C LYS A 113 2.71 32.06 -9.68
N GLU A 114 2.77 31.82 -8.39
CA GLU A 114 2.19 32.71 -7.36
C GLU A 114 2.80 34.11 -7.38
N LYS A 115 4.08 34.23 -7.70
CA LYS A 115 4.79 35.51 -7.88
C LYS A 115 4.55 36.18 -9.21
N GLY A 116 3.80 35.54 -10.14
CA GLY A 116 3.56 36.09 -11.49
C GLY A 116 4.76 36.00 -12.45
N GLU A 117 5.86 35.35 -12.04
CA GLU A 117 7.09 35.25 -12.82
C GLU A 117 6.94 34.40 -14.09
N LEU A 118 5.89 33.57 -14.18
CA LEU A 118 5.60 32.74 -15.36
C LEU A 118 4.90 33.48 -16.47
N ALA A 119 4.33 34.68 -16.22
CA ALA A 119 3.61 35.45 -17.21
C ALA A 119 4.49 35.87 -18.42
N LYS A 120 5.81 35.87 -18.25
CA LYS A 120 6.77 36.20 -19.34
C LYS A 120 7.01 35.04 -20.32
N TYR A 121 6.45 33.86 -20.07
CA TYR A 121 6.61 32.67 -20.95
C TYR A 121 5.33 32.34 -21.74
N THR A 122 4.29 33.13 -21.67
CA THR A 122 3.05 32.98 -22.45
C THR A 122 3.05 33.90 -23.67
#